data_4155624481769f9e66ad78aa590f0c37
#
_entry.id   4155624481769f9e66ad78aa590f0c37
#
_cell.length_a   1.000
_cell.length_b   1.000
_cell.length_c   1.000
_cell.angle_alpha   90.00
_cell.angle_beta   90.00
_cell.angle_gamma   90.00
#
_symmetry.space_group_name_H-M   'P 1'
#
loop_
_entity.id
_entity.type
_entity.pdbx_description
1 polymer ?
#
loop_
_entity_poly.entity_id
_entity_poly.type
_entity_poly.pdbx_seq_one_letter_code
_entity_poly.pdbx_strand_id
1 'polypeptide(L)'
;MRRLGSTLIGLTALTLIVTACQSDLYTIRGEARQFADGTLLCLTPDLNNDTADCDTVSIIDGRFTYTATATATRLCRLYAPSCPDALVLLFTEPGNIYVELSPLSGRSRVSGTKTNNQWQALCDTVAHYDRRLRTLVTTAHDSISPRETATKMERHYAILTQRIREAAERNKDNALGRFILERFSP
;
A
#
# COMPACT_ATOMS: atom_id res chain seq x y z
N MET A 1 -15.73 8.02 78.88
CA MET A 1 -16.28 7.32 77.67
C MET A 1 -16.08 8.20 76.45
N ARG A 2 -15.04 7.91 75.67
CA ARG A 2 -14.68 8.66 74.47
C ARG A 2 -15.12 7.85 73.24
N ARG A 3 -15.98 8.42 72.40
CA ARG A 3 -16.37 7.84 71.12
C ARG A 3 -15.34 8.29 70.06
N LEU A 4 -14.66 7.33 69.46
CA LEU A 4 -13.87 7.57 68.22
C LEU A 4 -14.81 7.59 67.02
N GLY A 5 -14.82 8.72 66.33
CA GLY A 5 -15.45 8.84 65.00
C GLY A 5 -14.49 8.40 63.94
N SER A 6 -14.87 7.38 63.18
CA SER A 6 -14.15 6.95 61.96
C SER A 6 -14.56 7.84 60.80
N THR A 7 -13.65 8.64 60.27
CA THR A 7 -13.78 9.39 59.03
C THR A 7 -13.33 8.45 57.89
N LEU A 8 -14.28 8.03 57.07
CA LEU A 8 -14.05 7.32 55.80
C LEU A 8 -13.66 8.37 54.77
N ILE A 9 -12.39 8.37 54.35
CA ILE A 9 -11.92 9.18 53.23
C ILE A 9 -12.19 8.37 51.95
N GLY A 10 -13.22 8.79 51.20
CA GLY A 10 -13.52 8.26 49.87
C GLY A 10 -12.51 8.76 48.84
N LEU A 11 -11.65 7.89 48.39
CA LEU A 11 -10.71 8.14 47.30
C LEU A 11 -11.45 7.98 45.95
N THR A 12 -11.97 9.07 45.40
CA THR A 12 -12.52 9.08 44.03
C THR A 12 -11.38 9.06 43.03
N ALA A 13 -11.15 7.91 42.42
CA ALA A 13 -10.22 7.75 41.28
C ALA A 13 -10.83 8.45 40.06
N LEU A 14 -10.32 9.64 39.73
CA LEU A 14 -10.63 10.34 38.49
C LEU A 14 -9.93 9.66 37.33
N THR A 15 -10.62 8.77 36.62
CA THR A 15 -10.17 8.16 35.37
C THR A 15 -10.16 9.20 34.26
N LEU A 16 -8.99 9.75 33.95
CA LEU A 16 -8.74 10.56 32.75
C LEU A 16 -8.91 9.66 31.51
N ILE A 17 -10.06 9.76 30.85
CA ILE A 17 -10.24 9.20 29.51
C ILE A 17 -9.48 10.11 28.55
N VAL A 18 -8.26 9.72 28.20
CA VAL A 18 -7.50 10.33 27.10
C VAL A 18 -8.16 9.85 25.82
N THR A 19 -9.12 10.62 25.30
CA THR A 19 -9.58 10.47 23.91
C THR A 19 -8.39 10.83 23.03
N ALA A 20 -7.68 9.82 22.53
CA ALA A 20 -6.71 10.00 21.47
C ALA A 20 -7.46 10.57 20.26
N CYS A 21 -7.31 11.86 20.01
CA CYS A 21 -7.76 12.50 18.79
C CYS A 21 -6.96 11.83 17.66
N GLN A 22 -7.54 10.86 16.99
CA GLN A 22 -6.96 10.29 15.77
C GLN A 22 -6.95 11.44 14.77
N SER A 23 -5.77 11.96 14.45
CA SER A 23 -5.64 12.97 13.41
C SER A 23 -5.96 12.30 12.07
N ASP A 24 -6.88 12.90 11.31
CA ASP A 24 -7.21 12.44 9.95
C ASP A 24 -6.07 12.73 8.95
N LEU A 25 -4.90 13.14 9.44
CA LEU A 25 -3.74 13.46 8.63
C LEU A 25 -3.00 12.21 8.20
N TYR A 26 -2.58 12.19 6.94
CA TYR A 26 -1.57 11.27 6.45
C TYR A 26 -0.35 12.04 5.96
N THR A 27 0.81 11.42 6.11
CA THR A 27 2.06 11.95 5.60
C THR A 27 2.74 10.89 4.74
N ILE A 28 2.95 11.20 3.46
CA ILE A 28 3.76 10.39 2.55
C ILE A 28 5.20 10.88 2.70
N ARG A 29 6.13 9.97 3.04
CA ARG A 29 7.57 10.20 3.05
C ARG A 29 8.20 9.27 2.05
N GLY A 30 8.91 9.81 1.07
CA GLY A 30 9.47 9.02 0.00
C GLY A 30 10.97 9.18 -0.19
N GLU A 31 11.60 8.09 -0.61
CA GLU A 31 12.94 8.05 -1.15
C GLU A 31 12.86 7.91 -2.69
N ALA A 32 13.61 8.76 -3.40
CA ALA A 32 13.63 8.82 -4.86
C ALA A 32 15.05 9.17 -5.33
N ARG A 33 16.05 8.48 -4.80
CA ARG A 33 17.49 8.79 -4.96
C ARG A 33 18.01 8.75 -6.40
N GLN A 34 17.23 8.13 -7.31
CA GLN A 34 17.61 8.01 -8.73
C GLN A 34 17.04 9.15 -9.59
N PHE A 35 16.40 10.12 -8.98
CA PHE A 35 15.82 11.28 -9.65
C PHE A 35 16.61 12.54 -9.32
N ALA A 36 16.63 13.46 -10.28
CA ALA A 36 17.23 14.77 -10.07
C ALA A 36 16.40 15.62 -9.10
N ASP A 37 17.07 16.48 -8.34
CA ASP A 37 16.38 17.47 -7.52
C ASP A 37 15.51 18.39 -8.38
N GLY A 38 14.36 18.77 -7.82
CA GLY A 38 13.35 19.53 -8.55
C GLY A 38 12.43 18.70 -9.44
N THR A 39 12.66 17.35 -9.57
CA THR A 39 11.70 16.49 -10.26
C THR A 39 10.34 16.57 -9.57
N LEU A 40 9.29 16.89 -10.34
CA LEU A 40 7.92 16.92 -9.84
C LEU A 40 7.30 15.53 -9.83
N LEU A 41 6.63 15.23 -8.73
CA LEU A 41 5.76 14.07 -8.60
C LEU A 41 4.32 14.53 -8.53
N CYS A 42 3.42 13.77 -9.13
CA CYS A 42 1.97 13.96 -9.08
C CYS A 42 1.32 12.87 -8.23
N LEU A 43 0.46 13.28 -7.30
CA LEU A 43 -0.42 12.41 -6.53
C LEU A 43 -1.87 12.65 -6.98
N THR A 44 -2.54 11.64 -7.50
CA THR A 44 -3.92 11.75 -7.99
C THR A 44 -4.74 10.51 -7.65
N PRO A 45 -6.05 10.67 -7.33
CA PRO A 45 -6.97 9.54 -7.19
C PRO A 45 -7.41 8.98 -8.55
N ASP A 46 -7.17 9.68 -9.66
CA ASP A 46 -7.46 9.18 -11.01
C ASP A 46 -6.33 8.25 -11.48
N LEU A 47 -6.68 6.98 -11.69
CA LEU A 47 -5.72 5.97 -12.09
C LEU A 47 -5.46 5.93 -13.61
N ASN A 48 -6.32 6.55 -14.40
CA ASN A 48 -6.34 6.40 -15.85
C ASN A 48 -6.05 7.70 -16.62
N ASN A 49 -6.09 8.85 -15.95
CA ASN A 49 -5.97 10.16 -16.60
C ASN A 49 -4.76 10.94 -16.08
N ASP A 50 -3.78 11.18 -16.94
CA ASP A 50 -2.56 11.94 -16.62
C ASP A 50 -2.80 13.46 -16.61
N THR A 51 -3.96 13.92 -17.08
CA THR A 51 -4.34 15.35 -17.12
C THR A 51 -5.28 15.75 -15.99
N ALA A 52 -5.66 14.82 -15.11
CA ALA A 52 -6.47 15.12 -13.94
C ALA A 52 -5.74 16.07 -12.98
N ASP A 53 -6.49 16.86 -12.23
CA ASP A 53 -5.96 17.64 -11.13
C ASP A 53 -5.18 16.72 -10.20
N CYS A 54 -3.91 17.04 -9.97
CA CYS A 54 -3.04 16.30 -9.10
C CYS A 54 -2.34 17.23 -8.10
N ASP A 55 -2.18 16.73 -6.90
CA ASP A 55 -1.27 17.36 -5.94
C ASP A 55 0.17 17.12 -6.35
N THR A 56 0.99 18.17 -6.31
CA THR A 56 2.37 18.08 -6.72
C THR A 56 3.33 18.18 -5.55
N VAL A 57 4.41 17.43 -5.61
CA VAL A 57 5.53 17.51 -4.66
C VAL A 57 6.86 17.38 -5.38
N SER A 58 7.86 18.18 -4.98
CA SER A 58 9.20 18.15 -5.56
C SER A 58 10.12 17.21 -4.80
N ILE A 59 11.02 16.55 -5.51
CA ILE A 59 12.12 15.79 -4.93
C ILE A 59 13.24 16.78 -4.55
N ILE A 60 13.76 16.66 -3.33
CA ILE A 60 14.88 17.44 -2.79
C ILE A 60 15.81 16.45 -2.07
N ASP A 61 17.08 16.46 -2.40
CA ASP A 61 18.09 15.54 -1.84
C ASP A 61 17.67 14.06 -1.94
N GLY A 62 17.06 13.70 -3.07
CA GLY A 62 16.56 12.33 -3.32
C GLY A 62 15.40 11.90 -2.43
N ARG A 63 14.65 12.84 -1.83
CA ARG A 63 13.51 12.61 -0.93
C ARG A 63 12.36 13.55 -1.24
N PHE A 64 11.16 13.17 -0.76
CA PHE A 64 9.99 14.04 -0.81
C PHE A 64 9.10 13.80 0.40
N THR A 65 8.31 14.80 0.75
CA THR A 65 7.30 14.70 1.83
C THR A 65 6.04 15.44 1.41
N TYR A 66 4.90 14.78 1.56
CA TYR A 66 3.58 15.34 1.29
C TYR A 66 2.65 15.04 2.46
N THR A 67 1.89 16.03 2.94
CA THR A 67 0.94 15.87 4.05
C THR A 67 -0.41 16.42 3.67
N ALA A 68 -1.47 15.67 3.92
CA ALA A 68 -2.84 16.07 3.69
C ALA A 68 -3.81 15.37 4.64
N THR A 69 -5.09 15.72 4.56
CA THR A 69 -6.16 15.11 5.36
C THR A 69 -6.79 13.95 4.58
N ALA A 70 -6.93 12.80 5.22
CA ALA A 70 -7.65 11.64 4.69
C ALA A 70 -9.11 11.69 5.17
N THR A 71 -10.02 12.17 4.36
CA THR A 71 -11.46 12.10 4.65
C THR A 71 -12.03 10.68 4.50
N ALA A 72 -11.36 9.85 3.73
CA ALA A 72 -11.64 8.43 3.54
C ALA A 72 -10.39 7.75 2.96
N THR A 73 -10.26 6.44 3.19
CA THR A 73 -9.22 5.64 2.52
C THR A 73 -9.51 5.58 1.02
N ARG A 74 -8.59 6.08 0.20
CA ARG A 74 -8.69 6.11 -1.26
C ARG A 74 -7.43 5.54 -1.89
N LEU A 75 -7.60 4.83 -3.00
CA LEU A 75 -6.49 4.47 -3.86
C LEU A 75 -6.04 5.69 -4.65
N CYS A 76 -4.74 5.96 -4.63
CA CYS A 76 -4.10 7.04 -5.38
C CYS A 76 -2.91 6.51 -6.15
N ARG A 77 -2.59 7.21 -7.23
CA ARG A 77 -1.39 7.01 -8.03
C ARG A 77 -0.40 8.13 -7.72
N LEU A 78 0.81 7.77 -7.31
CA LEU A 78 1.94 8.68 -7.22
C LEU A 78 2.91 8.35 -8.36
N TYR A 79 3.25 9.33 -9.18
CA TYR A 79 4.08 9.11 -10.36
C TYR A 79 4.90 10.35 -10.72
N ALA A 80 5.96 10.15 -11.51
CA ALA A 80 6.75 11.23 -12.08
C ALA A 80 6.34 11.44 -13.56
N PRO A 81 5.71 12.57 -13.95
CA PRO A 81 5.33 12.82 -15.35
C PRO A 81 6.50 12.75 -16.33
N SER A 82 7.72 13.09 -15.88
CA SER A 82 8.96 13.00 -16.66
C SER A 82 9.48 11.57 -16.84
N CYS A 83 8.93 10.58 -16.12
CA CYS A 83 9.37 9.19 -16.16
C CYS A 83 8.14 8.27 -15.96
N PRO A 84 7.42 7.87 -17.02
CA PRO A 84 6.16 7.14 -16.93
C PRO A 84 6.25 5.79 -16.17
N ASP A 85 7.43 5.17 -16.16
CA ASP A 85 7.68 3.93 -15.41
C ASP A 85 7.81 4.15 -13.90
N ALA A 86 8.04 5.38 -13.46
CA ALA A 86 8.14 5.77 -12.06
C ALA A 86 6.74 5.97 -11.46
N LEU A 87 6.13 4.88 -11.08
CA LEU A 87 4.75 4.82 -10.59
C LEU A 87 4.66 3.94 -9.34
N VAL A 88 3.84 4.36 -8.38
CA VAL A 88 3.37 3.53 -7.26
C VAL A 88 1.90 3.79 -7.00
N LEU A 89 1.14 2.72 -6.77
CA LEU A 89 -0.23 2.79 -6.24
C LEU A 89 -0.17 2.71 -4.72
N LEU A 90 -0.87 3.61 -4.04
CA LEU A 90 -0.92 3.67 -2.59
C LEU A 90 -2.33 4.04 -2.11
N PHE A 91 -2.63 3.69 -0.87
CA PHE A 91 -3.88 4.07 -0.22
C PHE A 91 -3.62 5.25 0.73
N THR A 92 -4.34 6.36 0.52
CA THR A 92 -4.31 7.50 1.44
C THR A 92 -5.21 7.18 2.63
N GLU A 93 -4.61 6.93 3.79
CA GLU A 93 -5.29 6.68 5.07
C GLU A 93 -4.48 7.32 6.20
N PRO A 94 -5.09 7.68 7.34
CA PRO A 94 -4.38 8.34 8.44
C PRO A 94 -3.11 7.61 8.85
N GLY A 95 -2.02 8.37 9.04
CA GLY A 95 -0.73 7.84 9.48
C GLY A 95 0.45 8.16 8.57
N ASN A 96 1.55 7.46 8.75
CA ASN A 96 2.76 7.63 7.95
C ASN A 96 2.81 6.57 6.85
N ILE A 97 2.89 7.03 5.61
CA ILE A 97 3.04 6.20 4.40
C ILE A 97 4.48 6.38 3.91
N TYR A 98 5.17 5.29 3.68
CA TYR A 98 6.55 5.29 3.18
C TYR A 98 6.57 4.78 1.75
N VAL A 99 7.27 5.50 0.88
CA VAL A 99 7.41 5.18 -0.55
C VAL A 99 8.88 5.10 -0.92
N GLU A 100 9.24 4.02 -1.60
CA GLU A 100 10.48 3.92 -2.36
C GLU A 100 10.12 4.05 -3.84
N LEU A 101 10.42 5.19 -4.46
CA LEU A 101 10.11 5.44 -5.86
C LEU A 101 11.29 5.07 -6.74
N SER A 102 11.04 4.22 -7.73
CA SER A 102 12.04 3.75 -8.71
C SER A 102 11.66 4.22 -10.11
N PRO A 103 12.63 4.64 -10.95
CA PRO A 103 12.39 4.90 -12.36
C PRO A 103 12.13 3.62 -13.19
N LEU A 104 12.32 2.44 -12.58
CA LEU A 104 12.10 1.17 -13.23
C LEU A 104 10.70 0.64 -12.92
N SER A 105 9.96 0.28 -13.97
CA SER A 105 8.60 -0.24 -13.87
C SER A 105 8.48 -1.41 -12.88
N GLY A 106 7.48 -1.34 -12.00
CA GLY A 106 7.20 -2.38 -11.00
C GLY A 106 8.24 -2.52 -9.88
N ARG A 107 9.17 -1.55 -9.73
CA ARG A 107 10.19 -1.56 -8.66
C ARG A 107 9.86 -0.64 -7.51
N SER A 108 8.94 0.30 -7.68
CA SER A 108 8.48 1.15 -6.60
C SER A 108 7.76 0.34 -5.53
N ARG A 109 7.85 0.78 -4.27
CA ARG A 109 7.27 0.11 -3.11
C ARG A 109 6.55 1.08 -2.20
N VAL A 110 5.55 0.59 -1.47
CA VAL A 110 4.81 1.36 -0.46
C VAL A 110 4.68 0.57 0.84
N SER A 111 4.70 1.28 1.97
CA SER A 111 4.54 0.67 3.30
C SER A 111 4.06 1.70 4.34
N GLY A 112 4.02 1.32 5.62
CA GLY A 112 3.80 2.20 6.77
C GLY A 112 2.42 2.02 7.39
N THR A 113 1.35 2.15 6.62
CA THR A 113 0.00 1.96 7.12
C THR A 113 -0.50 0.53 6.87
N LYS A 114 -1.57 0.13 7.56
CA LYS A 114 -2.10 -1.23 7.47
C LYS A 114 -2.49 -1.60 6.03
N THR A 115 -3.26 -0.74 5.36
CA THR A 115 -3.74 -1.01 4.00
C THR A 115 -2.59 -1.05 3.01
N ASN A 116 -1.63 -0.12 3.11
CA ASN A 116 -0.45 -0.10 2.24
C ASN A 116 0.45 -1.32 2.45
N ASN A 117 0.65 -1.77 3.68
CA ASN A 117 1.42 -3.00 3.95
C ASN A 117 0.74 -4.24 3.34
N GLN A 118 -0.58 -4.35 3.43
CA GLN A 118 -1.34 -5.44 2.83
C GLN A 118 -1.31 -5.39 1.30
N TRP A 119 -1.43 -4.19 0.73
CA TRP A 119 -1.31 -3.97 -0.71
C TRP A 119 0.07 -4.37 -1.22
N GLN A 120 1.14 -3.91 -0.57
CA GLN A 120 2.49 -4.28 -0.95
C GLN A 120 2.74 -5.80 -0.88
N ALA A 121 2.25 -6.46 0.16
CA ALA A 121 2.34 -7.91 0.29
C ALA A 121 1.64 -8.65 -0.86
N LEU A 122 0.49 -8.13 -1.33
CA LEU A 122 -0.18 -8.67 -2.51
C LEU A 122 0.64 -8.42 -3.78
N CYS A 123 1.17 -7.22 -3.97
CA CYS A 123 2.06 -6.91 -5.10
C CYS A 123 3.29 -7.83 -5.14
N ASP A 124 3.92 -8.07 -3.99
CA ASP A 124 5.07 -8.97 -3.88
C ASP A 124 4.69 -10.42 -4.24
N THR A 125 3.50 -10.85 -3.83
CA THR A 125 2.96 -12.18 -4.18
C THR A 125 2.75 -12.29 -5.69
N VAL A 126 2.07 -11.32 -6.31
CA VAL A 126 1.85 -11.30 -7.76
C VAL A 126 3.18 -11.32 -8.52
N ALA A 127 4.12 -10.45 -8.15
CA ALA A 127 5.44 -10.38 -8.77
C ALA A 127 6.25 -11.67 -8.61
N HIS A 128 6.11 -12.37 -7.47
CA HIS A 128 6.76 -13.67 -7.24
C HIS A 128 6.24 -14.73 -8.24
N TYR A 129 4.92 -14.85 -8.38
CA TYR A 129 4.33 -15.84 -9.30
C TYR A 129 4.54 -15.47 -10.77
N ASP A 130 4.50 -14.18 -11.13
CA ASP A 130 4.82 -13.72 -12.48
C ASP A 130 6.24 -14.11 -12.88
N ARG A 131 7.24 -13.87 -12.02
CA ARG A 131 8.60 -14.32 -12.28
C ARG A 131 8.71 -15.83 -12.46
N ARG A 132 8.01 -16.62 -11.64
CA ARG A 132 8.00 -18.10 -11.79
C ARG A 132 7.37 -18.55 -13.09
N LEU A 133 6.25 -17.94 -13.49
CA LEU A 133 5.61 -18.25 -14.77
C LEU A 133 6.50 -17.90 -15.95
N ARG A 134 7.16 -16.73 -15.94
CA ARG A 134 8.13 -16.37 -16.98
C ARG A 134 9.29 -17.37 -17.05
N THR A 135 9.85 -17.76 -15.91
CA THR A 135 10.92 -18.78 -15.88
C THR A 135 10.46 -20.10 -16.49
N LEU A 136 9.24 -20.57 -16.17
CA LEU A 136 8.70 -21.78 -16.77
C LEU A 136 8.60 -21.69 -18.31
N VAL A 137 8.17 -20.54 -18.83
CA VAL A 137 8.09 -20.32 -20.28
C VAL A 137 9.47 -20.33 -20.92
N THR A 138 10.46 -19.68 -20.31
CA THR A 138 11.83 -19.61 -20.86
C THR A 138 12.59 -20.94 -20.78
N THR A 139 12.39 -21.73 -19.71
CA THR A 139 13.08 -23.02 -19.53
C THR A 139 12.38 -24.17 -20.20
N ALA A 140 11.12 -24.03 -20.61
CA ALA A 140 10.36 -25.05 -21.31
C ALA A 140 10.98 -25.43 -22.71
N HIS A 141 11.77 -24.52 -23.27
CA HIS A 141 12.39 -24.75 -24.59
C HIS A 141 13.47 -25.85 -24.58
N ASP A 142 14.11 -26.12 -23.43
CA ASP A 142 15.33 -26.93 -23.43
C ASP A 142 15.23 -28.26 -22.67
N SER A 143 14.22 -28.49 -21.81
CA SER A 143 14.30 -29.61 -20.85
C SER A 143 12.99 -30.22 -20.37
N ILE A 144 11.82 -29.64 -20.64
CA ILE A 144 10.54 -30.11 -20.09
C ILE A 144 9.50 -30.28 -21.21
N SER A 145 8.68 -31.35 -21.12
CA SER A 145 7.61 -31.54 -22.09
C SER A 145 6.57 -30.44 -22.06
N PRO A 146 5.96 -30.03 -23.18
CA PRO A 146 4.91 -28.99 -23.21
C PRO A 146 3.76 -29.27 -22.25
N ARG A 147 3.39 -30.52 -22.06
CA ARG A 147 2.33 -30.95 -21.17
C ARG A 147 2.70 -30.71 -19.69
N GLU A 148 3.93 -31.03 -19.31
CA GLU A 148 4.42 -30.82 -17.94
C GLU A 148 4.53 -29.32 -17.61
N THR A 149 4.99 -28.52 -18.60
CA THR A 149 5.02 -27.06 -18.48
C THR A 149 3.62 -26.50 -18.25
N ALA A 150 2.62 -26.91 -19.05
CA ALA A 150 1.23 -26.49 -18.90
C ALA A 150 0.69 -26.82 -17.50
N THR A 151 0.89 -28.05 -17.02
CA THR A 151 0.46 -28.47 -15.69
C THR A 151 1.10 -27.63 -14.57
N LYS A 152 2.40 -27.31 -14.69
CA LYS A 152 3.08 -26.43 -13.72
C LYS A 152 2.53 -25.01 -13.75
N MET A 153 2.25 -24.46 -14.94
CA MET A 153 1.65 -23.15 -15.10
C MET A 153 0.25 -23.09 -14.49
N GLU A 154 -0.63 -24.03 -14.79
CA GLU A 154 -1.97 -24.13 -14.21
C GLU A 154 -1.93 -24.14 -12.67
N ARG A 155 -1.01 -24.93 -12.09
CA ARG A 155 -0.83 -24.97 -10.64
C ARG A 155 -0.43 -23.62 -10.07
N HIS A 156 0.50 -22.89 -10.71
CA HIS A 156 0.93 -21.58 -10.25
C HIS A 156 -0.20 -20.55 -10.36
N TYR A 157 -0.98 -20.57 -11.45
CA TYR A 157 -2.16 -19.72 -11.60
C TYR A 157 -3.22 -20.02 -10.54
N ALA A 158 -3.51 -21.29 -10.27
CA ALA A 158 -4.47 -21.67 -9.24
C ALA A 158 -4.06 -21.15 -7.85
N ILE A 159 -2.77 -21.28 -7.49
CA ILE A 159 -2.27 -20.77 -6.21
C ILE A 159 -2.34 -19.24 -6.18
N LEU A 160 -1.93 -18.55 -7.24
CA LEU A 160 -1.99 -17.08 -7.30
C LEU A 160 -3.44 -16.59 -7.15
N THR A 161 -4.37 -17.19 -7.91
CA THR A 161 -5.79 -16.85 -7.83
C THR A 161 -6.34 -17.05 -6.41
N GLN A 162 -5.96 -18.14 -5.76
CA GLN A 162 -6.35 -18.39 -4.37
C GLN A 162 -5.80 -17.31 -3.43
N ARG A 163 -4.54 -16.89 -3.58
CA ARG A 163 -3.94 -15.83 -2.76
C ARG A 163 -4.62 -14.47 -2.97
N ILE A 164 -5.00 -14.15 -4.19
CA ILE A 164 -5.75 -12.93 -4.51
C ILE A 164 -7.15 -12.97 -3.84
N ARG A 165 -7.86 -14.08 -3.93
CA ARG A 165 -9.16 -14.27 -3.27
C ARG A 165 -9.06 -14.13 -1.75
N GLU A 166 -8.07 -14.76 -1.13
CA GLU A 166 -7.80 -14.63 0.31
C GLU A 166 -7.51 -13.17 0.70
N ALA A 167 -6.78 -12.43 -0.11
CA ALA A 167 -6.52 -11.01 0.12
C ALA A 167 -7.80 -10.16 -0.01
N ALA A 168 -8.65 -10.45 -1.02
CA ALA A 168 -9.94 -9.79 -1.18
C ALA A 168 -10.85 -10.05 0.02
N GLU A 169 -10.98 -11.31 0.46
CA GLU A 169 -11.84 -11.66 1.59
C GLU A 169 -11.37 -11.03 2.91
N ARG A 170 -10.06 -11.04 3.18
CA ARG A 170 -9.51 -10.35 4.37
C ARG A 170 -9.76 -8.84 4.38
N ASN A 171 -10.03 -8.25 3.23
CA ASN A 171 -10.19 -6.82 3.03
C ASN A 171 -11.57 -6.42 2.48
N LYS A 172 -12.55 -7.31 2.49
CA LYS A 172 -13.86 -7.13 1.84
C LYS A 172 -14.60 -5.84 2.24
N ASP A 173 -14.40 -5.39 3.47
CA ASP A 173 -15.09 -4.24 4.04
C ASP A 173 -14.32 -2.92 3.88
N ASN A 174 -13.18 -2.91 3.16
CA ASN A 174 -12.35 -1.72 3.00
C ASN A 174 -12.02 -1.39 1.53
N ALA A 175 -11.32 -0.28 1.29
CA ALA A 175 -10.98 0.20 -0.05
C ALA A 175 -10.08 -0.78 -0.82
N LEU A 176 -9.17 -1.48 -0.13
CA LEU A 176 -8.29 -2.47 -0.76
C LEU A 176 -9.07 -3.66 -1.30
N GLY A 177 -10.02 -4.19 -0.53
CA GLY A 177 -10.85 -5.32 -0.99
C GLY A 177 -11.69 -4.96 -2.22
N ARG A 178 -12.32 -3.77 -2.22
CA ARG A 178 -13.04 -3.28 -3.41
C ARG A 178 -12.14 -3.21 -4.63
N PHE A 179 -10.96 -2.61 -4.49
CA PHE A 179 -10.00 -2.52 -5.58
C PHE A 179 -9.53 -3.90 -6.09
N ILE A 180 -9.26 -4.85 -5.18
CA ILE A 180 -8.87 -6.21 -5.58
C ILE A 180 -9.99 -6.88 -6.39
N LEU A 181 -11.24 -6.77 -5.94
CA LEU A 181 -12.39 -7.33 -6.64
C LEU A 181 -12.58 -6.68 -8.01
N GLU A 182 -12.48 -5.37 -8.14
CA GLU A 182 -12.59 -4.66 -9.41
C GLU A 182 -11.47 -5.01 -10.41
N ARG A 183 -10.26 -5.22 -9.92
CA ARG A 183 -9.07 -5.41 -10.76
C ARG A 183 -8.77 -6.86 -11.11
N PHE A 184 -9.07 -7.79 -10.20
CA PHE A 184 -8.67 -9.20 -10.29
C PHE A 184 -9.85 -10.18 -10.26
N SER A 185 -11.11 -9.71 -10.28
CA SER A 185 -12.25 -10.60 -10.49
C SER A 185 -12.15 -11.23 -11.88
N PRO A 186 -12.38 -12.56 -11.99
CA PRO A 186 -12.39 -13.27 -13.26
C PRO A 186 -13.56 -12.87 -14.13
#